data_0e42b7a5dea79f4cddd9c8a756396c6b
#
_entry.id   0e42b7a5dea79f4cddd9c8a756396c6b
#
_cell.length_a   1.000
_cell.length_b   1.000
_cell.length_c   1.000
_cell.angle_alpha   90.00
_cell.angle_beta   90.00
_cell.angle_gamma   90.00
#
_symmetry.space_group_name_H-M   'P 1'
#
loop_
_entity.id
_entity.type
_entity.pdbx_description
1 polymer ?
#
loop_
_entity_poly.entity_id
_entity_poly.type
_entity_poly.pdbx_seq_one_letter_code
_entity_poly.pdbx_strand_id
1 'polypeptide(L)'
;MSIRWRDERALVRGAQGGSSAALEELFRLHWGRAHRAAYLVVHDAAAAEDIAQESFLAAIRNLDRFDRRRPFAPWLHRIVVNRAIDHARARTLRVETGLDPTLAAPEVRGGGIPESSLLTAIAELPPEQRAVIVLRHLLEYTPGEIAELLELPRGTVNSRLRRGLDAIAEAAP
;
A
#
# COMPACT_ATOMS: atom_id res chain seq x y z
N MET A 1 7.65 -1.34 -17.87
CA MET A 1 9.00 -0.90 -18.26
C MET A 1 9.74 -0.57 -16.96
N SER A 2 10.67 -1.43 -16.55
CA SER A 2 11.37 -1.28 -15.26
C SER A 2 12.42 -0.17 -15.41
N ILE A 3 12.22 0.93 -14.70
CA ILE A 3 13.20 2.02 -14.69
C ILE A 3 14.44 1.52 -13.98
N ARG A 4 15.60 1.79 -14.58
CA ARG A 4 16.87 1.43 -13.98
C ARG A 4 17.06 2.21 -12.66
N TRP A 5 17.49 1.54 -11.63
CA TRP A 5 17.86 2.11 -10.33
C TRP A 5 18.70 3.41 -10.42
N ARG A 6 19.55 3.53 -11.42
CA ARG A 6 20.36 4.74 -11.65
C ARG A 6 19.51 5.95 -12.02
N ASP A 7 18.43 5.74 -12.80
CA ASP A 7 17.55 6.81 -13.27
C ASP A 7 16.67 7.31 -12.11
N GLU A 8 16.13 6.41 -11.28
CA GLU A 8 15.37 6.78 -10.08
C GLU A 8 16.21 7.61 -9.10
N ARG A 9 17.47 7.24 -8.86
CA ARG A 9 18.38 8.01 -8.00
C ARG A 9 18.69 9.40 -8.55
N ALA A 10 18.76 9.56 -9.87
CA ALA A 10 18.94 10.86 -10.52
C ALA A 10 17.70 11.74 -10.32
N LEU A 11 16.49 11.17 -10.45
CA LEU A 11 15.23 11.86 -10.18
C LEU A 11 15.11 12.30 -8.72
N VAL A 12 15.42 11.41 -7.76
CA VAL A 12 15.43 11.77 -6.33
C VAL A 12 16.39 12.93 -6.05
N ARG A 13 17.58 12.89 -6.64
CA ARG A 13 18.57 13.98 -6.49
C ARG A 13 18.07 15.30 -7.07
N GLY A 14 17.46 15.25 -8.25
CA GLY A 14 16.86 16.44 -8.89
C GLY A 14 15.72 17.01 -8.05
N ALA A 15 14.86 16.15 -7.53
CA ALA A 15 13.74 16.53 -6.68
C ALA A 15 14.20 17.17 -5.35
N GLN A 16 15.24 16.60 -4.71
CA GLN A 16 15.89 17.20 -3.53
C GLN A 16 16.56 18.56 -3.85
N GLY A 17 16.96 18.76 -5.09
CA GLY A 17 17.47 20.06 -5.59
C GLY A 17 16.37 21.04 -6.02
N GLY A 18 15.08 20.72 -5.75
CA GLY A 18 13.95 21.59 -6.07
C GLY A 18 13.40 21.47 -7.50
N SER A 19 13.81 20.46 -8.28
CA SER A 19 13.29 20.25 -9.63
C SER A 19 11.86 19.71 -9.59
N SER A 20 10.89 20.53 -10.00
CA SER A 20 9.48 20.13 -10.15
C SER A 20 9.31 19.03 -11.20
N ALA A 21 10.07 19.06 -12.28
CA ALA A 21 10.03 18.04 -13.32
C ALA A 21 10.49 16.67 -12.79
N ALA A 22 11.50 16.63 -11.92
CA ALA A 22 11.94 15.39 -11.28
C ALA A 22 10.90 14.86 -10.29
N LEU A 23 10.21 15.72 -9.55
CA LEU A 23 9.09 15.36 -8.68
C LEU A 23 7.92 14.79 -9.47
N GLU A 24 7.54 15.43 -10.57
CA GLU A 24 6.47 14.96 -11.44
C GLU A 24 6.79 13.57 -12.01
N GLU A 25 8.02 13.34 -12.44
CA GLU A 25 8.45 12.04 -12.95
C GLU A 25 8.42 10.98 -11.87
N LEU A 26 8.89 11.25 -10.64
CA LEU A 26 8.77 10.33 -9.51
C LEU A 26 7.31 10.00 -9.21
N PHE A 27 6.43 11.00 -9.22
CA PHE A 27 4.99 10.79 -9.05
C PHE A 27 4.45 9.86 -10.13
N ARG A 28 4.68 10.18 -11.41
CA ARG A 28 4.19 9.38 -12.54
C ARG A 28 4.66 7.93 -12.49
N LEU A 29 5.89 7.70 -12.05
CA LEU A 29 6.48 6.37 -11.94
C LEU A 29 5.85 5.50 -10.86
N HIS A 30 5.54 6.08 -9.72
CA HIS A 30 5.16 5.33 -8.52
C HIS A 30 3.66 5.40 -8.22
N TRP A 31 2.92 6.36 -8.80
CA TRP A 31 1.51 6.57 -8.51
C TRP A 31 0.66 5.32 -8.68
N GLY A 32 0.74 4.68 -9.83
CA GLY A 32 -0.13 3.54 -10.14
C GLY A 32 0.04 2.38 -9.16
N ARG A 33 1.28 2.06 -8.76
CA ARG A 33 1.54 1.00 -7.78
C ARG A 33 1.13 1.42 -6.37
N ALA A 34 1.40 2.64 -5.97
CA ALA A 34 1.04 3.19 -4.67
C ALA A 34 -0.48 3.23 -4.47
N HIS A 35 -1.22 3.78 -5.44
CA HIS A 35 -2.67 3.84 -5.43
C HIS A 35 -3.29 2.43 -5.40
N ARG A 36 -2.81 1.52 -6.27
CA ARG A 36 -3.30 0.14 -6.29
C ARG A 36 -3.03 -0.60 -4.98
N ALA A 37 -1.86 -0.39 -4.36
CA ALA A 37 -1.55 -0.97 -3.06
C ALA A 37 -2.49 -0.44 -1.97
N ALA A 38 -2.74 0.87 -1.93
CA ALA A 38 -3.71 1.46 -1.01
C ALA A 38 -5.10 0.84 -1.23
N TYR A 39 -5.59 0.80 -2.49
CA TYR A 39 -6.90 0.25 -2.83
C TYR A 39 -7.07 -1.20 -2.34
N LEU A 40 -6.11 -2.07 -2.61
CA LEU A 40 -6.19 -3.48 -2.19
C LEU A 40 -6.12 -3.67 -0.66
N VAL A 41 -5.65 -2.67 0.09
CA VAL A 41 -5.68 -2.72 1.55
C VAL A 41 -6.99 -2.16 2.10
N VAL A 42 -7.53 -1.06 1.55
CA VAL A 42 -8.71 -0.39 2.12
C VAL A 42 -10.03 -0.79 1.45
N HIS A 43 -10.01 -1.29 0.20
CA HIS A 43 -11.16 -1.63 -0.63
C HIS A 43 -12.19 -0.50 -0.78
N ASP A 44 -11.69 0.73 -0.87
CA ASP A 44 -12.45 1.95 -1.08
C ASP A 44 -11.65 2.86 -2.01
N ALA A 45 -12.21 3.19 -3.17
CA ALA A 45 -11.49 3.92 -4.20
C ALA A 45 -11.17 5.36 -3.79
N ALA A 46 -12.12 6.04 -3.12
CA ALA A 46 -11.91 7.41 -2.65
C ALA A 46 -10.85 7.45 -1.55
N ALA A 47 -10.95 6.55 -0.56
CA ALA A 47 -9.97 6.44 0.50
C ALA A 47 -8.57 6.07 -0.04
N ALA A 48 -8.50 5.19 -1.05
CA ALA A 48 -7.24 4.81 -1.67
C ALA A 48 -6.56 5.99 -2.39
N GLU A 49 -7.35 6.80 -3.09
CA GLU A 49 -6.85 8.01 -3.74
C GLU A 49 -6.32 9.01 -2.72
N ASP A 50 -7.08 9.31 -1.67
CA ASP A 50 -6.68 10.21 -0.59
C ASP A 50 -5.40 9.73 0.11
N ILE A 51 -5.32 8.43 0.44
CA ILE A 51 -4.16 7.82 1.07
C ILE A 51 -2.93 7.93 0.17
N ALA A 52 -3.08 7.65 -1.13
CA ALA A 52 -1.97 7.75 -2.07
C ALA A 52 -1.49 9.22 -2.20
N GLN A 53 -2.40 10.18 -2.37
CA GLN A 53 -2.07 11.61 -2.46
C GLN A 53 -1.37 12.11 -1.20
N GLU A 54 -1.94 11.84 -0.02
CA GLU A 54 -1.33 12.23 1.26
C GLU A 54 0.04 11.58 1.49
N SER A 55 0.22 10.34 1.04
CA SER A 55 1.50 9.64 1.15
C SER A 55 2.58 10.28 0.27
N PHE A 56 2.22 10.67 -0.95
CA PHE A 56 3.13 11.43 -1.81
C PHE A 56 3.47 12.79 -1.22
N LEU A 57 2.49 13.52 -0.70
CA LEU A 57 2.74 14.79 -0.02
C LEU A 57 3.64 14.63 1.20
N ALA A 58 3.45 13.57 1.98
CA ALA A 58 4.32 13.26 3.10
C ALA A 58 5.74 12.89 2.66
N ALA A 59 5.87 12.14 1.56
CA ALA A 59 7.15 11.82 0.95
C ALA A 59 7.88 13.08 0.48
N ILE A 60 7.19 13.98 -0.24
CA ILE A 60 7.77 15.24 -0.71
C ILE A 60 8.27 16.09 0.47
N ARG A 61 7.47 16.26 1.53
CA ARG A 61 7.85 17.05 2.73
C ARG A 61 9.09 16.50 3.45
N ASN A 62 9.34 15.21 3.32
CA ASN A 62 10.46 14.53 3.98
C ASN A 62 11.58 14.14 3.01
N LEU A 63 11.48 14.53 1.75
CA LEU A 63 12.40 14.12 0.69
C LEU A 63 13.84 14.58 0.97
N ASP A 64 14.02 15.76 1.53
CA ASP A 64 15.35 16.31 1.88
C ASP A 64 16.12 15.43 2.87
N ARG A 65 15.38 14.71 3.73
CA ARG A 65 15.95 13.79 4.72
C ARG A 65 16.10 12.37 4.22
N PHE A 66 15.60 12.09 3.00
CA PHE A 66 15.67 10.75 2.42
C PHE A 66 17.10 10.40 1.99
N ASP A 67 17.60 9.25 2.45
CA ASP A 67 18.92 8.73 2.04
C ASP A 67 18.86 8.18 0.62
N ARG A 68 19.47 8.90 -0.33
CA ARG A 68 19.58 8.54 -1.75
C ARG A 68 20.27 7.20 -2.02
N ARG A 69 20.95 6.61 -1.03
CA ARG A 69 21.55 5.28 -1.17
C ARG A 69 20.49 4.17 -1.09
N ARG A 70 19.31 4.48 -0.56
CA ARG A 70 18.19 3.56 -0.49
C ARG A 70 17.27 3.71 -1.71
N PRO A 71 16.56 2.65 -2.15
CA PRO A 71 15.54 2.76 -3.18
C PRO A 71 14.36 3.60 -2.68
N PHE A 72 13.83 4.45 -3.56
CA PHE A 72 12.71 5.34 -3.23
C PHE A 72 11.40 4.57 -3.08
N ALA A 73 11.15 3.59 -3.95
CA ALA A 73 9.91 2.81 -3.95
C ALA A 73 9.59 2.15 -2.60
N PRO A 74 10.49 1.39 -1.93
CA PRO A 74 10.21 0.80 -0.62
C PRO A 74 9.88 1.84 0.45
N TRP A 75 10.55 2.97 0.44
CA TRP A 75 10.28 4.05 1.37
C TRP A 75 8.89 4.66 1.18
N LEU A 76 8.49 4.94 -0.08
CA LEU A 76 7.15 5.40 -0.41
C LEU A 76 6.08 4.35 -0.05
N HIS A 77 6.30 3.08 -0.44
CA HIS A 77 5.35 2.00 -0.16
C HIS A 77 5.12 1.78 1.33
N ARG A 78 6.15 1.97 2.17
CA ARG A 78 6.00 1.96 3.62
C ARG A 78 5.01 3.02 4.09
N ILE A 79 5.12 4.25 3.59
CA ILE A 79 4.21 5.36 3.96
C ILE A 79 2.78 5.02 3.54
N VAL A 80 2.59 4.55 2.30
CA VAL A 80 1.27 4.21 1.74
C VAL A 80 0.62 3.08 2.51
N VAL A 81 1.34 1.96 2.71
CA VAL A 81 0.77 0.75 3.32
C VAL A 81 0.46 0.98 4.81
N ASN A 82 1.32 1.69 5.55
CA ASN A 82 1.02 2.02 6.94
C ASN A 82 -0.24 2.89 7.05
N ARG A 83 -0.38 3.94 6.23
CA ARG A 83 -1.61 4.76 6.21
C ARG A 83 -2.84 3.94 5.84
N ALA A 84 -2.72 3.04 4.88
CA ALA A 84 -3.82 2.17 4.48
C ALA A 84 -4.24 1.21 5.60
N ILE A 85 -3.30 0.63 6.34
CA ILE A 85 -3.57 -0.21 7.52
C ILE A 85 -4.29 0.61 8.59
N ASP A 86 -3.78 1.81 8.91
CA ASP A 86 -4.36 2.66 9.95
C ASP A 86 -5.78 3.09 9.59
N HIS A 87 -6.01 3.47 8.32
CA HIS A 87 -7.35 3.80 7.82
C HIS A 87 -8.30 2.59 7.93
N ALA A 88 -7.88 1.42 7.48
CA ALA A 88 -8.69 0.21 7.53
C ALA A 88 -9.02 -0.22 8.96
N ARG A 89 -8.08 -0.11 9.90
CA ARG A 89 -8.30 -0.36 11.32
C ARG A 89 -9.32 0.62 11.92
N ALA A 90 -9.15 1.91 11.64
CA ALA A 90 -10.07 2.94 12.11
C ALA A 90 -11.50 2.70 11.60
N ARG A 91 -11.64 2.25 10.34
CA ARG A 91 -12.94 1.88 9.78
C ARG A 91 -13.54 0.67 10.48
N THR A 92 -12.78 -0.41 10.68
CA THR A 92 -13.24 -1.61 11.39
C THR A 92 -13.73 -1.24 12.80
N LEU A 93 -12.97 -0.44 13.54
CA LEU A 93 -13.35 0.00 14.88
C LEU A 93 -14.65 0.81 14.89
N ARG A 94 -14.87 1.70 13.92
CA ARG A 94 -16.13 2.48 13.80
C ARG A 94 -17.34 1.58 13.55
N VAL A 95 -17.19 0.55 12.73
CA VAL A 95 -18.25 -0.43 12.47
C VAL A 95 -18.55 -1.23 13.75
N GLU A 96 -17.54 -1.74 14.43
CA GLU A 96 -17.70 -2.54 15.66
C GLU A 96 -18.31 -1.74 16.82
N THR A 97 -18.00 -0.43 16.90
CA THR A 97 -18.52 0.46 17.95
C THR A 97 -19.88 1.10 17.60
N GLY A 98 -20.43 0.81 16.42
CA GLY A 98 -21.72 1.37 15.96
C GLY A 98 -21.69 2.89 15.75
N LEU A 99 -20.51 3.50 15.69
CA LEU A 99 -20.36 4.97 15.53
C LEU A 99 -20.74 5.44 14.12
N ASP A 100 -20.83 4.55 13.16
CA ASP A 100 -21.29 4.87 11.80
C ASP A 100 -22.03 3.68 11.18
N PRO A 101 -23.39 3.64 11.31
CA PRO A 101 -24.21 2.57 10.74
C PRO A 101 -24.14 2.50 9.19
N THR A 102 -23.68 3.58 8.53
CA THR A 102 -23.59 3.63 7.06
C THR A 102 -22.34 2.93 6.52
N LEU A 103 -21.40 2.59 7.39
CA LEU A 103 -20.17 1.85 7.06
C LEU A 103 -20.35 0.33 7.06
N ALA A 104 -21.59 -0.18 7.13
CA ALA A 104 -21.89 -1.60 7.05
C ALA A 104 -21.30 -2.21 5.76
N ALA A 105 -20.50 -3.28 5.92
CA ALA A 105 -19.78 -4.07 4.95
C ALA A 105 -18.93 -3.29 3.91
N PRO A 106 -17.75 -3.74 3.52
CA PRO A 106 -17.05 -3.14 2.41
C PRO A 106 -17.87 -3.38 1.15
N GLU A 107 -18.75 -2.43 0.80
CA GLU A 107 -19.17 -2.35 -0.60
C GLU A 107 -17.87 -2.14 -1.36
N VAL A 108 -17.51 -3.12 -2.19
CA VAL A 108 -16.50 -2.97 -3.24
C VAL A 108 -17.04 -1.88 -4.19
N ARG A 109 -16.94 -0.61 -3.75
CA ARG A 109 -17.39 0.53 -4.57
C ARG A 109 -16.38 0.71 -5.69
N GLY A 110 -16.82 0.21 -6.84
CA GLY A 110 -16.09 0.03 -8.06
C GLY A 110 -15.22 1.19 -8.51
N GLY A 111 -14.01 0.87 -8.76
CA GLY A 111 -13.18 1.47 -9.79
C GLY A 111 -12.90 0.40 -10.82
N GLY A 112 -13.83 0.12 -11.73
CA GLY A 112 -13.60 -0.55 -13.02
C GLY A 112 -12.83 -1.89 -13.06
N ILE A 113 -12.51 -2.50 -11.91
CA ILE A 113 -11.87 -3.82 -11.83
C ILE A 113 -13.00 -4.84 -11.71
N PRO A 114 -13.09 -5.85 -12.59
CA PRO A 114 -14.09 -6.90 -12.45
C PRO A 114 -14.01 -7.50 -11.04
N GLU A 115 -15.15 -7.63 -10.36
CA GLU A 115 -15.25 -8.35 -9.09
C GLU A 115 -14.84 -9.81 -9.31
N SER A 116 -13.55 -10.10 -9.19
CA SER A 116 -13.07 -11.48 -9.15
C SER A 116 -13.30 -12.01 -7.74
N SER A 117 -13.64 -13.28 -7.61
CA SER A 117 -13.72 -13.98 -6.33
C SER A 117 -12.48 -13.76 -5.46
N LEU A 118 -11.33 -13.59 -6.08
CA LEU A 118 -10.06 -13.28 -5.41
C LEU A 118 -10.07 -11.90 -4.72
N LEU A 119 -10.59 -10.85 -5.37
CA LEU A 119 -10.65 -9.51 -4.77
C LEU A 119 -11.60 -9.49 -3.58
N THR A 120 -12.72 -10.18 -3.68
CA THR A 120 -13.67 -10.35 -2.56
C THR A 120 -13.00 -11.09 -1.40
N ALA A 121 -12.32 -12.20 -1.66
CA ALA A 121 -11.60 -12.95 -0.63
C ALA A 121 -10.49 -12.11 0.05
N ILE A 122 -9.77 -11.29 -0.72
CA ILE A 122 -8.79 -10.35 -0.15
C ILE A 122 -9.49 -9.30 0.72
N ALA A 123 -10.66 -8.80 0.33
CA ALA A 123 -11.42 -7.79 1.07
C ALA A 123 -11.88 -8.27 2.45
N GLU A 124 -12.14 -9.55 2.59
CA GLU A 124 -12.57 -10.19 3.86
C GLU A 124 -11.41 -10.40 4.85
N LEU A 125 -10.16 -10.35 4.39
CA LEU A 125 -9.01 -10.50 5.27
C LEU A 125 -8.87 -9.34 6.27
N PRO A 126 -8.34 -9.58 7.48
CA PRO A 126 -7.90 -8.52 8.37
C PRO A 126 -6.89 -7.58 7.67
N PRO A 127 -6.92 -6.26 7.95
CA PRO A 127 -6.08 -5.28 7.26
C PRO A 127 -4.59 -5.62 7.22
N GLU A 128 -4.06 -6.19 8.31
CA GLU A 128 -2.65 -6.58 8.42
C GLU A 128 -2.29 -7.79 7.55
N GLN A 129 -3.23 -8.69 7.32
CA GLN A 129 -3.03 -9.83 6.41
C GLN A 129 -3.12 -9.36 4.96
N ARG A 130 -4.07 -8.48 4.63
CA ARG A 130 -4.14 -7.83 3.31
C ARG A 130 -2.84 -7.12 2.96
N ALA A 131 -2.33 -6.31 3.89
CA ALA A 131 -1.11 -5.53 3.68
C ALA A 131 0.10 -6.41 3.32
N VAL A 132 0.31 -7.52 4.04
CA VAL A 132 1.45 -8.41 3.73
C VAL A 132 1.24 -9.18 2.41
N ILE A 133 -0.01 -9.53 2.07
CA ILE A 133 -0.36 -10.13 0.77
C ILE A 133 -0.07 -9.14 -0.37
N VAL A 134 -0.50 -7.89 -0.24
CA VAL A 134 -0.24 -6.82 -1.22
C VAL A 134 1.25 -6.57 -1.40
N LEU A 135 1.99 -6.44 -0.30
CA LEU A 135 3.44 -6.25 -0.34
C LEU A 135 4.15 -7.42 -1.00
N ARG A 136 3.72 -8.66 -0.74
CA ARG A 136 4.32 -9.87 -1.29
C ARG A 136 4.00 -10.09 -2.77
N HIS A 137 2.73 -9.96 -3.16
CA HIS A 137 2.25 -10.43 -4.46
C HIS A 137 2.03 -9.31 -5.48
N LEU A 138 1.71 -8.08 -5.05
CA LEU A 138 1.61 -6.93 -5.95
C LEU A 138 2.93 -6.18 -6.06
N LEU A 139 3.60 -5.94 -4.92
CA LEU A 139 4.82 -5.15 -4.86
C LEU A 139 6.10 -5.99 -4.85
N GLU A 140 5.96 -7.32 -4.85
CA GLU A 140 7.01 -8.34 -5.05
C GLU A 140 8.13 -8.33 -3.98
N TYR A 141 7.85 -7.80 -2.78
CA TYR A 141 8.79 -7.84 -1.67
C TYR A 141 8.94 -9.24 -1.08
N THR A 142 10.16 -9.60 -0.71
CA THR A 142 10.42 -10.80 0.09
C THR A 142 9.90 -10.66 1.52
N PRO A 143 9.62 -11.75 2.25
CA PRO A 143 9.19 -11.66 3.64
C PRO A 143 10.18 -10.92 4.56
N GLY A 144 11.49 -10.95 4.23
CA GLY A 144 12.50 -10.17 4.94
C GLY A 144 12.34 -8.67 4.73
N GLU A 145 12.20 -8.25 3.48
CA GLU A 145 11.97 -6.84 3.12
C GLU A 145 10.65 -6.31 3.69
N ILE A 146 9.58 -7.14 3.71
CA ILE A 146 8.31 -6.79 4.35
C ILE A 146 8.47 -6.58 5.85
N ALA A 147 9.27 -7.44 6.51
CA ALA A 147 9.56 -7.31 7.93
C ALA A 147 10.28 -5.99 8.26
N GLU A 148 11.26 -5.60 7.43
CA GLU A 148 11.94 -4.32 7.55
C GLU A 148 11.01 -3.14 7.24
N LEU A 149 10.19 -3.24 6.17
CA LEU A 149 9.28 -2.21 5.72
C LEU A 149 8.20 -1.89 6.77
N LEU A 150 7.62 -2.93 7.39
CA LEU A 150 6.55 -2.79 8.39
C LEU A 150 7.08 -2.77 9.83
N GLU A 151 8.39 -2.87 10.05
CA GLU A 151 9.02 -2.97 11.38
C GLU A 151 8.44 -4.11 12.23
N LEU A 152 8.26 -5.28 11.61
CA LEU A 152 7.69 -6.47 12.22
C LEU A 152 8.73 -7.60 12.28
N PRO A 153 8.63 -8.50 13.28
CA PRO A 153 9.38 -9.74 13.25
C PRO A 153 9.04 -10.56 11.99
N ARG A 154 10.06 -11.16 11.34
CA ARG A 154 9.88 -11.99 10.14
C ARG A 154 8.89 -13.14 10.36
N GLY A 155 8.87 -13.73 11.57
CA GLY A 155 7.91 -14.76 11.96
C GLY A 155 6.46 -14.27 11.91
N THR A 156 6.22 -13.00 12.30
CA THR A 156 4.90 -12.36 12.21
C THR A 156 4.47 -12.18 10.76
N VAL A 157 5.38 -11.74 9.88
CA VAL A 157 5.10 -11.61 8.44
C VAL A 157 4.74 -12.97 7.84
N ASN A 158 5.56 -14.01 8.10
CA ASN A 158 5.29 -15.35 7.57
C ASN A 158 3.96 -15.92 8.08
N SER A 159 3.61 -15.72 9.35
CA SER A 159 2.34 -16.19 9.91
C SER A 159 1.13 -15.46 9.33
N ARG A 160 1.26 -14.14 9.06
CA ARG A 160 0.21 -13.35 8.39
C ARG A 160 0.03 -13.76 6.94
N LEU A 161 1.12 -13.97 6.21
CA LEU A 161 1.09 -14.45 4.82
C LEU A 161 0.40 -15.81 4.74
N ARG A 162 0.80 -16.77 5.58
CA ARG A 162 0.19 -18.09 5.58
C ARG A 162 -1.30 -18.02 5.86
N ARG A 163 -1.71 -17.37 6.96
CA ARG A 163 -3.14 -17.25 7.32
C ARG A 163 -3.96 -16.53 6.25
N GLY A 164 -3.42 -15.49 5.63
CA GLY A 164 -4.10 -14.79 4.55
C GLY A 164 -4.26 -15.65 3.30
N LEU A 165 -3.23 -16.43 2.92
CA LEU A 165 -3.31 -17.35 1.78
C LEU A 165 -4.25 -18.51 2.06
N ASP A 166 -4.23 -19.08 3.27
CA ASP A 166 -5.15 -20.16 3.67
C ASP A 166 -6.61 -19.68 3.57
N ALA A 167 -6.92 -18.50 4.11
CA ALA A 167 -8.27 -17.92 4.03
C ALA A 167 -8.71 -17.61 2.59
N ILE A 168 -7.81 -17.13 1.72
CA ILE A 168 -8.11 -16.91 0.30
C ILE A 168 -8.39 -18.26 -0.38
N ALA A 169 -7.62 -19.30 -0.08
CA ALA A 169 -7.81 -20.62 -0.66
C ALA A 169 -9.14 -21.27 -0.23
N GLU A 170 -9.56 -21.05 1.02
CA GLU A 170 -10.86 -21.53 1.55
C GLU A 170 -12.06 -20.79 0.92
N ALA A 171 -11.88 -19.51 0.54
CA ALA A 171 -12.92 -18.70 -0.11
C ALA A 171 -12.98 -18.91 -1.64
N ALA A 172 -12.00 -19.57 -2.24
CA ALA A 172 -12.01 -19.90 -3.66
C ALA A 172 -12.98 -21.05 -3.94
N PRO A 173 -13.90 -20.91 -4.93
CA PRO A 173 -14.89 -21.93 -5.28
C PRO A 173 -14.26 -23.20 -5.85
#